data_3e264b2ddad741af6e84af39c73e8cd2
#
_entry.id   3e264b2ddad741af6e84af39c73e8cd2
#
_cell.length_a   1.000
_cell.length_b   1.000
_cell.length_c   1.000
_cell.angle_alpha   90.00
_cell.angle_beta   90.00
_cell.angle_gamma   90.00
#
_symmetry.space_group_name_H-M   'P 1'
#
loop_
_entity.id
_entity.type
_entity.pdbx_description
1 polymer ?
#
loop_
_entity_poly.entity_id
_entity_poly.type
_entity_poly.pdbx_seq_one_letter_code
_entity_poly.pdbx_strand_id
1 'polypeptide(L)'
;RRPPRSTPLYSSAASDVYKRQPQVNIHGFSPPELHHFTKMNSLSIEEVLGRLKTAGLGSIPGGGAEILVDRVREGMTRGKVDTENWLNTMRVWHRMGGRSSATMMYGHIETLEERIEHMERIRQLQDETGGFTAFISWTFQPDNTPLADIQPLGAYEYLKVQAISRLYLDNVDNIQSSWVTQGLKVGQLALLYGANDMGSLMIEENVVAEAGTVHFLTLDQIRDSISELGYSPRQR
;
A
#
# COMPACT_ATOMS: atom_id res chain seq x y z
N ARG A 1 35.64 10.02 1.80
CA ARG A 1 35.27 8.82 1.06
C ARG A 1 34.16 8.12 1.84
N ARG A 2 32.94 8.04 1.28
CA ARG A 2 31.87 7.23 1.85
C ARG A 2 32.20 5.75 1.64
N PRO A 3 31.98 4.86 2.62
CA PRO A 3 32.15 3.43 2.40
C PRO A 3 31.13 2.95 1.36
N PRO A 4 31.46 1.92 0.56
CA PRO A 4 30.53 1.37 -0.41
C PRO A 4 29.29 0.82 0.33
N ARG A 5 28.09 1.20 -0.12
CA ARG A 5 26.85 0.61 0.38
C ARG A 5 26.83 -0.86 0.01
N SER A 6 26.91 -1.72 0.98
CA SER A 6 26.79 -3.18 0.79
C SER A 6 25.32 -3.56 0.58
N THR A 7 24.90 -3.54 -0.68
CA THR A 7 23.57 -3.98 -1.12
C THR A 7 23.27 -5.48 -0.91
N PRO A 8 24.22 -6.39 -0.63
CA PRO A 8 23.93 -7.82 -0.49
C PRO A 8 23.28 -8.23 0.83
N LEU A 9 23.32 -7.41 1.88
CA LEU A 9 22.89 -7.84 3.22
C LEU A 9 21.37 -7.95 3.38
N TYR A 10 20.60 -7.13 2.68
CA TYR A 10 19.12 -7.13 2.83
C TYR A 10 18.46 -8.32 2.13
N SER A 11 18.92 -8.73 0.96
CA SER A 11 18.39 -9.90 0.26
C SER A 11 18.74 -11.21 0.96
N SER A 12 19.93 -11.29 1.59
CA SER A 12 20.33 -12.45 2.37
C SER A 12 19.55 -12.55 3.70
N ALA A 13 19.27 -11.41 4.36
CA ALA A 13 18.46 -11.38 5.58
C ALA A 13 17.01 -11.83 5.32
N ALA A 14 16.37 -11.33 4.26
CA ALA A 14 15.02 -11.76 3.88
C ALA A 14 14.97 -13.26 3.53
N SER A 15 15.96 -13.76 2.79
CA SER A 15 16.09 -15.19 2.47
C SER A 15 16.38 -16.05 3.71
N ASP A 16 17.14 -15.53 4.69
CA ASP A 16 17.44 -16.24 5.94
C ASP A 16 16.21 -16.30 6.84
N VAL A 17 15.42 -15.21 6.95
CA VAL A 17 14.13 -15.18 7.67
C VAL A 17 13.16 -16.20 7.08
N TYR A 18 12.99 -16.23 5.76
CA TYR A 18 12.13 -17.20 5.08
C TYR A 18 12.56 -18.66 5.35
N LYS A 19 13.86 -18.95 5.29
CA LYS A 19 14.40 -20.29 5.53
C LYS A 19 14.22 -20.74 6.99
N ARG A 20 14.30 -19.81 7.94
CA ARG A 20 14.17 -20.11 9.38
C ARG A 20 12.72 -20.06 9.86
N GLN A 21 11.86 -19.33 9.17
CA GLN A 21 10.44 -19.15 9.52
C GLN A 21 9.56 -19.29 8.28
N PRO A 22 9.41 -20.50 7.73
CA PRO A 22 8.67 -20.72 6.48
C PRO A 22 7.19 -20.35 6.54
N GLN A 23 6.65 -20.08 7.73
CA GLN A 23 5.28 -19.63 7.96
C GLN A 23 5.13 -18.10 7.84
N VAL A 24 6.24 -17.36 7.81
CA VAL A 24 6.20 -15.89 7.67
C VAL A 24 6.07 -15.52 6.20
N ASN A 25 4.99 -14.80 5.87
CA ASN A 25 4.82 -14.27 4.51
C ASN A 25 5.80 -13.12 4.26
N ILE A 26 6.58 -13.21 3.19
CA ILE A 26 7.41 -12.09 2.73
C ILE A 26 6.53 -11.19 1.87
N HIS A 27 6.21 -10.01 2.40
CA HIS A 27 5.46 -8.95 1.71
C HIS A 27 6.43 -7.81 1.37
N GLY A 28 6.79 -7.66 0.12
CA GLY A 28 7.84 -6.70 -0.26
C GLY A 28 7.89 -6.41 -1.75
N PHE A 29 8.69 -5.42 -2.11
CA PHE A 29 8.92 -4.95 -3.47
C PHE A 29 7.67 -4.41 -4.16
N SER A 30 7.45 -3.11 -4.02
CA SER A 30 6.41 -2.38 -4.73
C SER A 30 6.65 -2.35 -6.25
N PRO A 31 5.61 -2.14 -7.09
CA PRO A 31 5.79 -2.04 -8.54
C PRO A 31 6.89 -1.12 -9.04
N PRO A 32 7.13 0.09 -8.44
CA PRO A 32 8.28 0.91 -8.82
C PRO A 32 9.64 0.23 -8.60
N GLU A 33 9.82 -0.50 -7.49
CA GLU A 33 11.05 -1.23 -7.21
C GLU A 33 11.24 -2.40 -8.19
N LEU A 34 10.16 -3.14 -8.46
CA LEU A 34 10.17 -4.25 -9.42
C LEU A 34 10.50 -3.74 -10.83
N HIS A 35 9.93 -2.61 -11.24
CA HIS A 35 10.23 -1.97 -12.52
C HIS A 35 11.68 -1.44 -12.57
N HIS A 36 12.23 -0.98 -11.44
CA HIS A 36 13.63 -0.63 -11.35
C HIS A 36 14.54 -1.86 -11.59
N PHE A 37 14.17 -3.01 -11.01
CA PHE A 37 14.93 -4.26 -11.23
C PHE A 37 14.90 -4.72 -12.69
N THR A 38 13.80 -4.54 -13.42
CA THR A 38 13.76 -4.85 -14.86
C THR A 38 14.79 -4.02 -15.63
N LYS A 39 14.85 -2.71 -15.36
CA LYS A 39 15.79 -1.80 -16.01
C LYS A 39 17.26 -2.11 -15.68
N MET A 40 17.55 -2.37 -14.39
CA MET A 40 18.90 -2.64 -13.93
C MET A 40 19.48 -3.94 -14.48
N ASN A 41 18.64 -4.94 -14.73
CA ASN A 41 19.08 -6.29 -15.10
C ASN A 41 18.72 -6.66 -16.55
N SER A 42 18.09 -5.76 -17.30
CA SER A 42 17.58 -6.03 -18.67
C SER A 42 16.69 -7.28 -18.72
N LEU A 43 15.83 -7.44 -17.71
CA LEU A 43 14.88 -8.54 -17.58
C LEU A 43 13.45 -8.05 -17.83
N SER A 44 12.57 -8.95 -18.26
CA SER A 44 11.12 -8.67 -18.28
C SER A 44 10.55 -8.66 -16.86
N ILE A 45 9.36 -8.10 -16.69
CA ILE A 45 8.67 -8.10 -15.38
C ILE A 45 8.31 -9.53 -14.96
N GLU A 46 7.95 -10.39 -15.89
CA GLU A 46 7.68 -11.81 -15.68
C GLU A 46 8.91 -12.55 -15.13
N GLU A 47 10.08 -12.28 -15.70
CA GLU A 47 11.34 -12.91 -15.24
C GLU A 47 11.71 -12.43 -13.84
N VAL A 48 11.58 -11.14 -13.55
CA VAL A 48 11.84 -10.57 -12.21
C VAL A 48 10.90 -11.21 -11.18
N LEU A 49 9.60 -11.19 -11.44
CA LEU A 49 8.60 -11.75 -10.55
C LEU A 49 8.75 -13.26 -10.38
N GLY A 50 9.07 -13.99 -11.45
CA GLY A 50 9.34 -15.43 -11.41
C GLY A 50 10.51 -15.78 -10.50
N ARG A 51 11.63 -15.05 -10.61
CA ARG A 51 12.81 -15.24 -9.75
C ARG A 51 12.48 -14.93 -8.28
N LEU A 52 11.77 -13.82 -8.01
CA LEU A 52 11.39 -13.43 -6.65
C LEU A 52 10.42 -14.44 -6.03
N LYS A 53 9.45 -14.93 -6.80
CA LYS A 53 8.52 -15.98 -6.35
C LYS A 53 9.26 -17.27 -6.00
N THR A 54 10.20 -17.69 -6.83
CA THR A 54 11.06 -18.86 -6.56
C THR A 54 11.93 -18.66 -5.32
N ALA A 55 12.36 -17.40 -5.06
CA ALA A 55 13.12 -17.05 -3.86
C ALA A 55 12.25 -16.93 -2.59
N GLY A 56 10.92 -17.09 -2.68
CA GLY A 56 10.02 -17.10 -1.54
C GLY A 56 9.20 -15.82 -1.31
N LEU A 57 9.17 -14.89 -2.28
CA LEU A 57 8.26 -13.75 -2.20
C LEU A 57 6.82 -14.23 -2.18
N GLY A 58 6.08 -13.89 -1.13
CA GLY A 58 4.70 -14.36 -0.91
C GLY A 58 3.64 -13.39 -1.43
N SER A 59 3.87 -12.08 -1.26
CA SER A 59 2.95 -11.05 -1.73
C SER A 59 3.68 -9.72 -2.00
N ILE A 60 3.07 -8.85 -2.79
CA ILE A 60 3.62 -7.52 -3.09
C ILE A 60 2.69 -6.41 -2.61
N PRO A 61 3.24 -5.31 -2.05
CA PRO A 61 2.45 -4.16 -1.64
C PRO A 61 1.99 -3.31 -2.84
N GLY A 62 0.86 -2.64 -2.67
CA GLY A 62 0.33 -1.68 -3.64
C GLY A 62 1.08 -0.34 -3.70
N GLY A 63 2.23 -0.24 -3.02
CA GLY A 63 3.01 0.99 -2.93
C GLY A 63 3.36 1.59 -4.30
N GLY A 64 3.53 2.90 -4.34
CA GLY A 64 3.80 3.65 -5.56
C GLY A 64 2.60 3.84 -6.48
N ALA A 65 1.39 3.40 -6.07
CA ALA A 65 0.16 3.69 -6.81
C ALA A 65 -0.20 5.18 -6.74
N GLU A 66 -0.14 5.75 -5.56
CA GLU A 66 -0.65 7.08 -5.20
C GLU A 66 -2.02 7.34 -5.84
N ILE A 67 -2.07 8.00 -7.00
CA ILE A 67 -3.23 8.05 -7.90
C ILE A 67 -2.81 7.48 -9.26
N LEU A 68 -3.55 6.50 -9.77
CA LEU A 68 -3.28 5.82 -11.05
C LEU A 68 -3.84 6.64 -12.23
N VAL A 69 -3.39 7.89 -12.32
CA VAL A 69 -3.64 8.82 -13.42
C VAL A 69 -2.31 9.51 -13.76
N ASP A 70 -1.84 9.37 -15.00
CA ASP A 70 -0.46 9.76 -15.35
C ASP A 70 -0.20 11.25 -15.16
N ARG A 71 -1.18 12.13 -15.41
CA ARG A 71 -1.07 13.57 -15.10
C ARG A 71 -0.66 13.81 -13.63
N VAL A 72 -1.29 13.08 -12.71
CA VAL A 72 -1.00 13.20 -11.27
C VAL A 72 0.36 12.61 -10.94
N ARG A 73 0.68 11.45 -11.51
CA ARG A 73 1.94 10.75 -11.26
C ARG A 73 3.15 11.57 -11.72
N GLU A 74 3.08 12.16 -12.91
CA GLU A 74 4.11 13.03 -13.47
C GLU A 74 4.28 14.31 -12.65
N GLY A 75 3.18 14.89 -12.16
CA GLY A 75 3.17 16.09 -11.34
C GLY A 75 3.75 15.90 -9.94
N MET A 76 3.71 14.69 -9.39
CA MET A 76 4.22 14.41 -8.05
C MET A 76 5.72 14.13 -8.00
N THR A 77 6.22 13.29 -8.88
CA THR A 77 7.63 12.86 -8.82
C THR A 77 8.12 12.43 -10.20
N ARG A 78 9.27 12.94 -10.60
CA ARG A 78 9.93 12.51 -11.85
C ARG A 78 10.36 11.04 -11.76
N GLY A 79 10.12 10.28 -12.83
CA GLY A 79 10.57 8.90 -12.96
C GLY A 79 9.74 7.86 -12.24
N LYS A 80 8.54 8.23 -11.77
CA LYS A 80 7.57 7.22 -11.32
C LYS A 80 7.19 6.27 -12.46
N VAL A 81 6.89 5.04 -12.10
CA VAL A 81 6.26 4.07 -13.00
C VAL A 81 4.90 4.63 -13.43
N ASP A 82 4.61 4.68 -14.73
CA ASP A 82 3.31 5.09 -15.24
C ASP A 82 2.19 4.13 -14.80
N THR A 83 0.97 4.54 -15.00
CA THR A 83 -0.23 3.81 -14.58
C THR A 83 -0.28 2.42 -15.18
N GLU A 84 -0.03 2.27 -16.48
CA GLU A 84 -0.15 0.97 -17.16
C GLU A 84 0.94 0.00 -16.70
N ASN A 85 2.16 0.45 -16.51
CA ASN A 85 3.25 -0.39 -16.00
C ASN A 85 2.99 -0.83 -14.53
N TRP A 86 2.39 0.05 -13.71
CA TRP A 86 1.96 -0.33 -12.36
C TRP A 86 0.90 -1.44 -12.40
N LEU A 87 -0.16 -1.23 -13.19
CA LEU A 87 -1.26 -2.19 -13.36
C LEU A 87 -0.75 -3.51 -13.96
N ASN A 88 0.12 -3.43 -14.98
CA ASN A 88 0.69 -4.62 -15.61
C ASN A 88 1.53 -5.45 -14.63
N THR A 89 2.31 -4.79 -13.77
CA THR A 89 3.08 -5.49 -12.73
C THR A 89 2.16 -6.30 -11.82
N MET A 90 1.04 -5.71 -11.36
CA MET A 90 0.04 -6.40 -10.54
C MET A 90 -0.65 -7.53 -11.31
N ARG A 91 -1.03 -7.28 -12.55
CA ARG A 91 -1.67 -8.26 -13.45
C ARG A 91 -0.80 -9.50 -13.63
N VAL A 92 0.47 -9.31 -13.93
CA VAL A 92 1.43 -10.41 -14.10
C VAL A 92 1.58 -11.20 -12.80
N TRP A 93 1.78 -10.50 -11.68
CA TRP A 93 1.89 -11.15 -10.37
C TRP A 93 0.66 -11.98 -10.00
N HIS A 94 -0.54 -11.43 -10.21
CA HIS A 94 -1.79 -12.12 -9.95
C HIS A 94 -1.98 -13.35 -10.85
N ARG A 95 -1.67 -13.24 -12.15
CA ARG A 95 -1.73 -14.37 -13.11
C ARG A 95 -0.75 -15.49 -12.76
N MET A 96 0.35 -15.16 -12.10
CA MET A 96 1.27 -16.15 -11.52
C MET A 96 0.74 -16.78 -10.22
N GLY A 97 -0.48 -16.45 -9.76
CA GLY A 97 -1.08 -16.92 -8.52
C GLY A 97 -0.59 -16.16 -7.27
N GLY A 98 0.09 -15.02 -7.44
CA GLY A 98 0.48 -14.13 -6.35
C GLY A 98 -0.70 -13.29 -5.86
N ARG A 99 -0.54 -12.72 -4.66
CA ARG A 99 -1.50 -11.80 -4.04
C ARG A 99 -0.84 -10.47 -3.74
N SER A 100 -1.64 -9.40 -3.72
CA SER A 100 -1.14 -8.06 -3.41
C SER A 100 -2.17 -7.23 -2.66
N SER A 101 -1.75 -6.10 -2.11
CA SER A 101 -2.66 -5.03 -1.72
C SER A 101 -2.79 -4.01 -2.87
N ALA A 102 -3.84 -3.19 -2.81
CA ALA A 102 -3.97 -1.97 -3.60
C ALA A 102 -3.97 -0.76 -2.66
N THR A 103 -3.41 0.36 -3.12
CA THR A 103 -3.26 1.55 -2.28
C THR A 103 -3.66 2.82 -3.03
N MET A 104 -4.15 3.83 -2.29
CA MET A 104 -4.41 5.17 -2.79
C MET A 104 -3.89 6.20 -1.79
N MET A 105 -3.04 7.13 -2.23
CA MET A 105 -2.67 8.32 -1.47
C MET A 105 -3.30 9.53 -2.16
N TYR A 106 -4.06 10.33 -1.43
CA TYR A 106 -4.85 11.43 -1.97
C TYR A 106 -4.78 12.68 -1.09
N GLY A 107 -5.26 13.80 -1.61
CA GLY A 107 -5.20 15.10 -0.94
C GLY A 107 -3.96 15.91 -1.31
N HIS A 108 -3.45 15.72 -2.52
CA HIS A 108 -2.31 16.48 -3.06
C HIS A 108 -2.72 17.30 -4.30
N ILE A 109 -2.48 16.82 -5.53
CA ILE A 109 -2.74 17.59 -6.77
C ILE A 109 -3.83 16.98 -7.66
N GLU A 110 -4.40 15.86 -7.22
CA GLU A 110 -5.47 15.14 -7.92
C GLU A 110 -6.82 15.86 -7.77
N THR A 111 -7.75 15.58 -8.70
CA THR A 111 -9.16 15.96 -8.59
C THR A 111 -9.98 14.84 -7.94
N LEU A 112 -11.25 15.13 -7.60
CA LEU A 112 -12.15 14.11 -7.08
C LEU A 112 -12.46 13.02 -8.12
N GLU A 113 -12.59 13.40 -9.38
CA GLU A 113 -12.80 12.50 -10.51
C GLU A 113 -11.62 11.55 -10.68
N GLU A 114 -10.40 12.04 -10.50
CA GLU A 114 -9.18 11.22 -10.59
C GLU A 114 -9.06 10.22 -9.43
N ARG A 115 -9.62 10.51 -8.26
CA ARG A 115 -9.75 9.49 -7.18
C ARG A 115 -10.69 8.37 -7.60
N ILE A 116 -11.82 8.71 -8.26
CA ILE A 116 -12.76 7.71 -8.76
C ILE A 116 -12.12 6.91 -9.90
N GLU A 117 -11.43 7.56 -10.83
CA GLU A 117 -10.72 6.88 -11.91
C GLU A 117 -9.67 5.90 -11.37
N HIS A 118 -8.93 6.28 -10.32
CA HIS A 118 -8.01 5.37 -9.63
C HIS A 118 -8.72 4.12 -9.12
N MET A 119 -9.83 4.30 -8.40
CA MET A 119 -10.62 3.17 -7.87
C MET A 119 -11.20 2.31 -8.99
N GLU A 120 -11.66 2.91 -10.09
CA GLU A 120 -12.15 2.17 -11.26
C GLU A 120 -11.07 1.26 -11.84
N ARG A 121 -9.83 1.75 -11.99
CA ARG A 121 -8.71 0.94 -12.49
C ARG A 121 -8.37 -0.23 -11.56
N ILE A 122 -8.42 -0.02 -10.25
CA ILE A 122 -8.26 -1.09 -9.26
C ILE A 122 -9.40 -2.09 -9.37
N ARG A 123 -10.65 -1.62 -9.46
CA ARG A 123 -11.83 -2.45 -9.61
C ARG A 123 -11.76 -3.34 -10.84
N GLN A 124 -11.43 -2.76 -11.99
CA GLN A 124 -11.30 -3.50 -13.26
C GLN A 124 -10.22 -4.57 -13.18
N LEU A 125 -9.06 -4.24 -12.60
CA LEU A 125 -7.99 -5.23 -12.44
C LEU A 125 -8.36 -6.32 -11.42
N GLN A 126 -9.15 -5.99 -10.40
CA GLN A 126 -9.69 -6.99 -9.47
C GLN A 126 -10.70 -7.90 -10.15
N ASP A 127 -11.60 -7.38 -10.98
CA ASP A 127 -12.53 -8.18 -11.79
C ASP A 127 -11.78 -9.13 -12.75
N GLU A 128 -10.67 -8.64 -13.32
CA GLU A 128 -9.82 -9.45 -14.22
C GLU A 128 -9.08 -10.58 -13.49
N THR A 129 -8.57 -10.32 -12.28
CA THR A 129 -7.55 -11.18 -11.67
C THR A 129 -7.91 -11.76 -10.30
N GLY A 130 -8.78 -11.10 -9.54
CA GLY A 130 -9.11 -11.46 -8.17
C GLY A 130 -7.91 -11.43 -7.20
N GLY A 131 -6.82 -10.73 -7.56
CA GLY A 131 -5.55 -10.84 -6.85
C GLY A 131 -5.35 -9.87 -5.69
N PHE A 132 -6.12 -8.77 -5.61
CA PHE A 132 -6.04 -7.85 -4.50
C PHE A 132 -6.72 -8.41 -3.24
N THR A 133 -5.99 -8.42 -2.14
CA THR A 133 -6.48 -8.90 -0.84
C THR A 133 -7.01 -7.79 0.06
N ALA A 134 -6.60 -6.55 -0.19
CA ALA A 134 -7.05 -5.38 0.54
C ALA A 134 -6.83 -4.11 -0.29
N PHE A 135 -7.68 -3.11 -0.05
CA PHE A 135 -7.47 -1.73 -0.48
C PHE A 135 -7.20 -0.85 0.73
N ILE A 136 -6.17 -0.01 0.64
CA ILE A 136 -5.72 0.85 1.72
C ILE A 136 -5.60 2.28 1.18
N SER A 137 -6.35 3.22 1.76
CA SER A 137 -6.25 4.63 1.39
C SER A 137 -5.77 5.47 2.56
N TRP A 138 -5.00 6.52 2.27
CA TRP A 138 -4.55 7.50 3.26
C TRP A 138 -4.41 8.89 2.65
N THR A 139 -4.46 9.89 3.52
CA THR A 139 -4.27 11.28 3.13
C THR A 139 -2.79 11.60 2.97
N PHE A 140 -2.47 12.43 1.99
CA PHE A 140 -1.12 12.97 1.79
C PHE A 140 -0.67 13.74 3.05
N GLN A 141 0.57 13.51 3.46
CA GLN A 141 1.22 14.21 4.55
C GLN A 141 2.23 15.19 3.95
N PRO A 142 1.96 16.51 3.97
CA PRO A 142 2.75 17.49 3.22
C PRO A 142 4.08 17.85 3.86
N ASP A 143 4.22 17.71 5.19
CA ASP A 143 5.37 18.15 5.95
C ASP A 143 6.68 17.55 5.41
N ASN A 144 7.72 18.36 5.33
CA ASN A 144 9.04 17.98 4.83
C ASN A 144 9.05 17.48 3.37
N THR A 145 8.03 17.81 2.57
CA THR A 145 7.95 17.46 1.15
C THR A 145 8.05 18.70 0.25
N PRO A 146 8.32 18.53 -1.06
CA PRO A 146 8.23 19.64 -2.01
C PRO A 146 6.82 20.27 -2.15
N LEU A 147 5.80 19.63 -1.60
CA LEU A 147 4.39 20.04 -1.63
C LEU A 147 3.91 20.50 -0.23
N ALA A 148 4.81 21.03 0.60
CA ALA A 148 4.52 21.46 1.97
C ALA A 148 3.45 22.58 2.08
N ASP A 149 3.20 23.31 1.02
CA ASP A 149 2.15 24.35 0.97
C ASP A 149 0.73 23.78 0.86
N ILE A 150 0.58 22.50 0.57
CA ILE A 150 -0.73 21.83 0.48
C ILE A 150 -1.29 21.66 1.90
N GLN A 151 -2.54 22.09 2.10
CA GLN A 151 -3.23 21.87 3.36
C GLN A 151 -3.60 20.39 3.52
N PRO A 152 -3.21 19.72 4.62
CA PRO A 152 -3.54 18.33 4.84
C PRO A 152 -5.06 18.14 4.99
N LEU A 153 -5.57 17.04 4.45
CA LEU A 153 -6.98 16.68 4.61
C LEU A 153 -7.24 16.16 6.03
N GLY A 154 -8.37 16.59 6.59
CA GLY A 154 -8.80 16.17 7.93
C GLY A 154 -9.54 14.83 7.95
N ALA A 155 -9.89 14.40 9.17
CA ALA A 155 -10.59 13.13 9.42
C ALA A 155 -11.92 13.00 8.64
N TYR A 156 -12.66 14.09 8.46
CA TYR A 156 -13.93 14.06 7.71
C TYR A 156 -13.73 13.60 6.27
N GLU A 157 -12.77 14.17 5.56
CA GLU A 157 -12.48 13.78 4.18
C GLU A 157 -11.93 12.35 4.11
N TYR A 158 -11.12 11.95 5.07
CA TYR A 158 -10.66 10.57 5.17
C TYR A 158 -11.81 9.57 5.32
N LEU A 159 -12.71 9.80 6.28
CA LEU A 159 -13.85 8.91 6.53
C LEU A 159 -14.82 8.87 5.35
N LYS A 160 -15.02 10.00 4.66
CA LYS A 160 -15.83 10.06 3.44
C LYS A 160 -15.21 9.20 2.31
N VAL A 161 -13.90 9.31 2.08
CA VAL A 161 -13.21 8.49 1.07
C VAL A 161 -13.25 7.01 1.46
N GLN A 162 -13.14 6.69 2.75
CA GLN A 162 -13.25 5.31 3.25
C GLN A 162 -14.62 4.70 2.92
N ALA A 163 -15.70 5.45 3.18
CA ALA A 163 -17.05 5.02 2.85
C ALA A 163 -17.27 4.85 1.33
N ILE A 164 -16.76 5.78 0.53
CA ILE A 164 -16.82 5.69 -0.94
C ILE A 164 -16.05 4.47 -1.42
N SER A 165 -14.84 4.23 -0.88
CA SER A 165 -14.03 3.08 -1.25
C SER A 165 -14.76 1.76 -0.99
N ARG A 166 -15.47 1.62 0.13
CA ARG A 166 -16.28 0.43 0.44
C ARG A 166 -17.42 0.22 -0.54
N LEU A 167 -18.08 1.31 -0.94
CA LEU A 167 -19.21 1.24 -1.87
C LEU A 167 -18.77 0.98 -3.31
N TYR A 168 -17.63 1.54 -3.70
CA TYR A 168 -17.12 1.48 -5.06
C TYR A 168 -16.36 0.18 -5.36
N LEU A 169 -15.55 -0.28 -4.41
CA LEU A 169 -14.71 -1.48 -4.51
C LEU A 169 -15.42 -2.69 -3.85
N ASP A 170 -16.65 -3.00 -4.29
CA ASP A 170 -17.46 -4.11 -3.77
C ASP A 170 -16.85 -5.49 -4.07
N ASN A 171 -15.91 -5.56 -5.02
CA ASN A 171 -15.14 -6.75 -5.39
C ASN A 171 -13.82 -6.91 -4.62
N VAL A 172 -13.49 -5.99 -3.69
CA VAL A 172 -12.33 -6.10 -2.80
C VAL A 172 -12.81 -6.39 -1.37
N ASP A 173 -12.49 -7.57 -0.87
CA ASP A 173 -13.01 -8.07 0.41
C ASP A 173 -12.67 -7.15 1.59
N ASN A 174 -11.44 -6.63 1.64
CA ASN A 174 -10.95 -5.88 2.77
C ASN A 174 -10.65 -4.42 2.39
N ILE A 175 -11.32 -3.50 3.07
CA ILE A 175 -10.99 -2.08 3.06
C ILE A 175 -10.30 -1.77 4.38
N GLN A 176 -9.00 -1.44 4.31
CA GLN A 176 -8.17 -1.27 5.50
C GLN A 176 -8.18 0.17 5.98
N SER A 177 -8.33 0.34 7.29
CA SER A 177 -8.13 1.61 7.97
C SER A 177 -6.64 1.99 8.05
N SER A 178 -6.30 3.24 7.77
CA SER A 178 -4.93 3.76 7.85
C SER A 178 -4.66 4.47 9.17
N TRP A 179 -4.68 3.73 10.29
CA TRP A 179 -4.39 4.30 11.61
C TRP A 179 -2.99 4.90 11.72
N VAL A 180 -2.04 4.44 10.91
CA VAL A 180 -0.65 4.94 10.88
C VAL A 180 -0.62 6.43 10.55
N THR A 181 -1.44 6.89 9.60
CA THR A 181 -1.54 8.31 9.21
C THR A 181 -2.60 9.06 9.99
N GLN A 182 -3.70 8.40 10.39
CA GLN A 182 -4.89 9.05 10.95
C GLN A 182 -4.95 8.99 12.48
N GLY A 183 -4.12 8.20 13.12
CA GLY A 183 -4.19 7.90 14.55
C GLY A 183 -5.32 6.92 14.92
N LEU A 184 -5.26 6.42 16.15
CA LEU A 184 -6.17 5.37 16.64
C LEU A 184 -7.65 5.74 16.54
N LYS A 185 -8.03 6.95 16.98
CA LYS A 185 -9.44 7.33 17.07
C LYS A 185 -10.12 7.43 15.70
N VAL A 186 -9.46 8.05 14.73
CA VAL A 186 -9.96 8.12 13.35
C VAL A 186 -9.91 6.75 12.70
N GLY A 187 -8.85 5.98 12.95
CA GLY A 187 -8.73 4.58 12.49
C GLY A 187 -9.85 3.70 13.02
N GLN A 188 -10.23 3.84 14.28
CA GLN A 188 -11.37 3.16 14.89
C GLN A 188 -12.69 3.57 14.23
N LEU A 189 -12.93 4.90 14.05
CA LEU A 189 -14.14 5.41 13.39
C LEU A 189 -14.27 4.88 11.95
N ALA A 190 -13.17 4.66 11.24
CA ALA A 190 -13.20 4.13 9.88
C ALA A 190 -13.91 2.77 9.78
N LEU A 191 -13.93 1.97 10.86
CA LEU A 191 -14.70 0.72 10.93
C LEU A 191 -16.21 0.94 10.82
N LEU A 192 -16.70 2.10 11.21
CA LEU A 192 -18.11 2.50 11.04
C LEU A 192 -18.37 3.10 9.64
N TYR A 193 -17.30 3.41 8.90
CA TYR A 193 -17.35 4.01 7.57
C TYR A 193 -16.89 3.02 6.47
N GLY A 194 -17.05 1.72 6.71
CA GLY A 194 -16.86 0.69 5.70
C GLY A 194 -15.51 -0.03 5.75
N ALA A 195 -14.57 0.37 6.61
CA ALA A 195 -13.40 -0.45 6.87
C ALA A 195 -13.79 -1.73 7.62
N ASN A 196 -13.09 -2.81 7.34
CA ASN A 196 -13.22 -4.09 8.05
C ASN A 196 -11.84 -4.69 8.40
N ASP A 197 -10.80 -3.90 8.27
CA ASP A 197 -9.42 -4.30 8.53
C ASP A 197 -8.67 -3.13 9.19
N MET A 198 -8.05 -3.37 10.36
CA MET A 198 -7.22 -2.37 11.05
C MET A 198 -5.73 -2.44 10.64
N GLY A 199 -5.40 -3.32 9.70
CA GLY A 199 -4.02 -3.51 9.27
C GLY A 199 -3.16 -4.25 10.30
N SER A 200 -1.85 -4.08 10.17
CA SER A 200 -0.84 -4.72 11.01
C SER A 200 -0.19 -3.75 11.98
N LEU A 201 0.47 -4.30 12.99
CA LEU A 201 1.40 -3.54 13.81
C LEU A 201 2.64 -3.16 12.98
N MET A 202 3.17 -1.98 13.23
CA MET A 202 4.44 -1.55 12.68
C MET A 202 5.55 -1.80 13.72
N ILE A 203 6.57 -2.55 13.32
CA ILE A 203 7.80 -2.69 14.12
C ILE A 203 8.60 -1.39 14.00
N GLU A 204 8.72 -0.89 12.76
CA GLU A 204 9.32 0.41 12.43
C GLU A 204 8.46 1.06 11.33
N GLU A 205 8.22 2.35 11.47
CA GLU A 205 7.57 3.17 10.45
C GLU A 205 8.39 4.45 10.25
N ASN A 206 9.15 4.48 9.15
CA ASN A 206 10.09 5.57 8.87
C ASN A 206 9.59 6.49 7.74
N VAL A 207 8.63 6.05 6.92
CA VAL A 207 8.18 6.80 5.74
C VAL A 207 7.23 7.93 6.15
N VAL A 208 6.19 7.61 6.91
CA VAL A 208 5.20 8.58 7.40
C VAL A 208 5.80 9.44 8.52
N ALA A 209 6.72 8.86 9.30
CA ALA A 209 7.43 9.58 10.36
C ALA A 209 8.31 10.73 9.80
N GLU A 210 8.98 10.53 8.66
CA GLU A 210 9.73 11.60 7.98
C GLU A 210 8.83 12.77 7.53
N ALA A 211 7.54 12.49 7.27
CA ALA A 211 6.53 13.50 7.00
C ALA A 211 5.85 14.05 8.27
N GLY A 212 6.46 13.87 9.45
CA GLY A 212 6.02 14.47 10.71
C GLY A 212 4.89 13.74 11.44
N THR A 213 4.39 12.64 10.93
CA THR A 213 3.27 11.88 11.54
C THR A 213 3.78 10.62 12.21
N VAL A 214 3.62 10.53 13.54
CA VAL A 214 4.09 9.39 14.34
C VAL A 214 2.96 8.86 15.22
N HIS A 215 2.47 7.67 14.88
CA HIS A 215 1.50 6.94 15.68
C HIS A 215 2.01 5.52 15.95
N PHE A 216 1.97 5.11 17.21
CA PHE A 216 2.31 3.75 17.61
C PHE A 216 1.12 3.10 18.31
N LEU A 217 0.81 1.86 17.95
CA LEU A 217 -0.23 1.08 18.62
C LEU A 217 0.32 -0.28 19.05
N THR A 218 -0.19 -0.77 20.16
CA THR A 218 0.00 -2.15 20.59
C THR A 218 -1.11 -3.04 20.01
N LEU A 219 -0.91 -4.34 20.03
CA LEU A 219 -1.92 -5.30 19.60
C LEU A 219 -3.21 -5.18 20.45
N ASP A 220 -3.06 -4.97 21.75
CA ASP A 220 -4.20 -4.82 22.65
C ASP A 220 -5.00 -3.55 22.33
N GLN A 221 -4.33 -2.42 22.08
CA GLN A 221 -5.01 -1.19 21.66
C GLN A 221 -5.82 -1.37 20.36
N ILE A 222 -5.30 -2.14 19.39
CA ILE A 222 -6.06 -2.46 18.15
C ILE A 222 -7.26 -3.34 18.50
N ARG A 223 -7.08 -4.40 19.29
CA ARG A 223 -8.17 -5.30 19.68
C ARG A 223 -9.26 -4.58 20.49
N ASP A 224 -8.85 -3.76 21.44
CA ASP A 224 -9.78 -3.00 22.28
C ASP A 224 -10.58 -2.02 21.43
N SER A 225 -9.93 -1.29 20.50
CA SER A 225 -10.61 -0.35 19.61
C SER A 225 -11.66 -1.02 18.73
N ILE A 226 -11.44 -2.24 18.28
CA ILE A 226 -12.41 -3.04 17.52
C ILE A 226 -13.56 -3.49 18.45
N SER A 227 -13.22 -3.98 19.65
CA SER A 227 -14.18 -4.51 20.62
C SER A 227 -15.11 -3.43 21.19
N GLU A 228 -14.61 -2.21 21.41
CA GLU A 228 -15.39 -1.05 21.86
C GLU A 228 -16.55 -0.69 20.90
N LEU A 229 -16.40 -1.02 19.60
CA LEU A 229 -17.46 -0.84 18.61
C LEU A 229 -18.43 -2.04 18.51
N GLY A 230 -18.27 -3.06 19.38
CA GLY A 230 -19.09 -4.27 19.36
C GLY A 230 -18.65 -5.31 18.32
N TYR A 231 -17.52 -5.14 17.65
CA TYR A 231 -16.97 -6.11 16.71
C TYR A 231 -16.04 -7.12 17.40
N SER A 232 -15.89 -8.30 16.81
CA SER A 232 -14.97 -9.34 17.29
C SER A 232 -13.65 -9.27 16.50
N PRO A 233 -12.52 -8.89 17.11
CA PRO A 233 -11.24 -8.83 16.43
C PRO A 233 -10.76 -10.23 16.05
N ARG A 234 -10.31 -10.39 14.79
CA ARG A 234 -9.71 -11.62 14.29
C ARG A 234 -8.44 -11.28 13.53
N GLN A 235 -7.42 -12.13 13.65
CA GLN A 235 -6.24 -12.04 12.80
C GLN A 235 -6.56 -12.62 11.42
N ARG A 236 -6.20 -11.86 10.40
CA ARG A 236 -6.30 -12.26 9.00
C ARG A 236 -5.04 -13.01 8.57
#